data_db634fb1a4db12910d9c11025264cb3b
#
_entry.id   db634fb1a4db12910d9c11025264cb3b
#
_cell.length_a   1.000
_cell.length_b   1.000
_cell.length_c   1.000
_cell.angle_alpha   90.00
_cell.angle_beta   90.00
_cell.angle_gamma   90.00
#
_symmetry.space_group_name_H-M   'P 1'
#
loop_
_entity.id
_entity.type
_entity.pdbx_description
1 polymer ?
#
loop_
_entity_poly.entity_id
_entity_poly.type
_entity_poly.pdbx_seq_one_letter_code
_entity_poly.pdbx_strand_id
1 'polypeptide(L)'
;MTISDYASLLVDAGEYSGREDIAHNFPRFLGLAELKLNRGLRVADMESTTTLTLSGGDASLPADFLEAREVKTSANVPIRAVSMQQLTSSYAGNSGTPTGYATVGGTLKARPVSDQTLTVTYYAKIPALTPAAPTNWLLTKAPDVYLYALVNEIAIWAKDVAAAQAAQQLMGLALSGLTIGDERTRWGNAQVVVGGVTP
;
A
#
# COMPACT_ATOMS: atom_id res chain seq x y z
N MET A 1 -21.92 12.18 -14.49
CA MET A 1 -21.16 12.89 -13.44
C MET A 1 -19.82 12.20 -13.27
N THR A 2 -18.77 12.91 -12.96
CA THR A 2 -17.46 12.33 -12.64
C THR A 2 -17.32 12.28 -11.12
N ILE A 3 -16.96 11.14 -10.56
CA ILE A 3 -16.64 11.01 -9.13
C ILE A 3 -15.36 11.80 -8.88
N SER A 4 -15.48 12.96 -8.30
CA SER A 4 -14.36 13.90 -8.12
C SER A 4 -13.84 13.98 -6.69
N ASP A 5 -14.68 13.65 -5.72
CA ASP A 5 -14.39 13.81 -4.31
C ASP A 5 -15.20 12.82 -3.43
N TYR A 6 -14.92 12.86 -2.13
CA TYR A 6 -15.59 12.07 -1.12
C TYR A 6 -17.12 12.19 -1.17
N ALA A 7 -17.67 13.38 -1.34
CA ALA A 7 -19.12 13.60 -1.31
C ALA A 7 -19.79 13.00 -2.54
N SER A 8 -19.24 13.25 -3.74
CA SER A 8 -19.74 12.68 -4.99
C SER A 8 -19.64 11.14 -4.99
N LEU A 9 -18.56 10.56 -4.42
CA LEU A 9 -18.45 9.11 -4.27
C LEU A 9 -19.60 8.51 -3.43
N LEU A 10 -19.95 9.14 -2.31
CA LEU A 10 -21.04 8.64 -1.46
C LEU A 10 -22.40 8.75 -2.16
N VAL A 11 -22.63 9.84 -2.87
CA VAL A 11 -23.88 10.03 -3.65
C VAL A 11 -23.97 8.97 -4.75
N ASP A 12 -22.94 8.84 -5.57
CA ASP A 12 -22.93 7.89 -6.69
C ASP A 12 -23.05 6.44 -6.20
N ALA A 13 -22.46 6.09 -5.05
CA ALA A 13 -22.61 4.77 -4.45
C ALA A 13 -24.05 4.51 -3.96
N GLY A 14 -24.73 5.53 -3.43
CA GLY A 14 -26.13 5.47 -3.03
C GLY A 14 -27.04 5.23 -4.23
N GLU A 15 -26.89 6.04 -5.28
CA GLU A 15 -27.64 5.93 -6.53
C GLU A 15 -27.40 4.56 -7.21
N TYR A 16 -26.11 4.16 -7.33
CA TYR A 16 -25.73 2.90 -7.97
C TYR A 16 -26.27 1.67 -7.24
N SER A 17 -26.25 1.67 -5.91
CA SER A 17 -26.75 0.57 -5.09
C SER A 17 -28.26 0.62 -4.87
N GLY A 18 -28.94 1.74 -5.18
CA GLY A 18 -30.33 1.99 -4.85
C GLY A 18 -30.61 2.01 -3.34
N ARG A 19 -29.61 2.31 -2.51
CA ARG A 19 -29.67 2.23 -1.04
C ARG A 19 -29.31 3.55 -0.36
N GLU A 20 -29.94 4.62 -0.80
CA GLU A 20 -29.79 5.94 -0.16
C GLU A 20 -30.32 5.98 1.28
N ASP A 21 -31.24 5.06 1.63
CA ASP A 21 -31.82 4.90 2.97
C ASP A 21 -30.76 4.68 4.06
N ILE A 22 -29.63 4.10 3.70
CA ILE A 22 -28.52 3.80 4.64
C ILE A 22 -27.28 4.69 4.44
N ALA A 23 -27.42 5.81 3.76
CA ALA A 23 -26.30 6.71 3.45
C ALA A 23 -25.50 7.14 4.70
N HIS A 24 -26.13 7.23 5.86
CA HIS A 24 -25.48 7.51 7.13
C HIS A 24 -24.41 6.49 7.54
N ASN A 25 -24.43 5.27 6.99
CA ASN A 25 -23.45 4.22 7.22
C ASN A 25 -22.29 4.23 6.19
N PHE A 26 -22.42 4.95 5.08
CA PHE A 26 -21.43 4.92 3.99
C PHE A 26 -20.01 5.29 4.42
N PRO A 27 -19.78 6.29 5.31
CA PRO A 27 -18.45 6.57 5.81
C PRO A 27 -17.77 5.36 6.47
N ARG A 28 -18.56 4.56 7.19
CA ARG A 28 -18.09 3.31 7.83
C ARG A 28 -17.77 2.24 6.79
N PHE A 29 -18.63 2.08 5.77
CA PHE A 29 -18.40 1.13 4.69
C PHE A 29 -17.18 1.51 3.85
N LEU A 30 -16.99 2.81 3.60
CA LEU A 30 -15.81 3.32 2.93
C LEU A 30 -14.53 2.97 3.68
N GLY A 31 -14.50 3.15 5.01
CA GLY A 31 -13.36 2.75 5.83
C GLY A 31 -13.06 1.24 5.74
N LEU A 32 -14.09 0.38 5.65
CA LEU A 32 -13.90 -1.07 5.44
C LEU A 32 -13.35 -1.37 4.03
N ALA A 33 -13.85 -0.68 3.01
CA ALA A 33 -13.35 -0.78 1.64
C ALA A 33 -11.86 -0.38 1.56
N GLU A 34 -11.48 0.74 2.15
CA GLU A 34 -10.09 1.20 2.22
C GLU A 34 -9.17 0.21 2.93
N LEU A 35 -9.62 -0.41 4.02
CA LEU A 35 -8.87 -1.47 4.69
C LEU A 35 -8.61 -2.66 3.77
N LYS A 36 -9.60 -3.07 2.96
CA LYS A 36 -9.44 -4.18 2.00
C LYS A 36 -8.49 -3.79 0.87
N LEU A 37 -8.61 -2.58 0.33
CA LEU A 37 -7.71 -2.05 -0.70
C LEU A 37 -6.27 -2.01 -0.21
N ASN A 38 -6.03 -1.49 0.99
CA ASN A 38 -4.69 -1.43 1.60
C ASN A 38 -4.06 -2.80 1.86
N ARG A 39 -4.87 -3.86 2.04
CA ARG A 39 -4.35 -5.23 2.20
C ARG A 39 -3.89 -5.84 0.88
N GLY A 40 -4.56 -5.54 -0.22
CA GLY A 40 -4.34 -6.20 -1.51
C GLY A 40 -3.51 -5.40 -2.52
N LEU A 41 -3.56 -4.08 -2.47
CA LEU A 41 -2.96 -3.24 -3.50
C LEU A 41 -1.49 -2.91 -3.19
N ARG A 42 -0.63 -3.04 -4.22
CA ARG A 42 0.79 -2.63 -4.18
C ARG A 42 1.17 -2.07 -5.55
N VAL A 43 1.03 -0.75 -5.70
CA VAL A 43 1.33 -0.03 -6.95
C VAL A 43 2.33 1.10 -6.68
N ALA A 44 2.97 1.62 -7.73
CA ALA A 44 3.97 2.67 -7.61
C ALA A 44 3.45 3.93 -6.90
N ASP A 45 2.18 4.26 -7.12
CA ASP A 45 1.56 5.42 -6.45
C ASP A 45 1.48 5.28 -4.91
N MET A 46 1.64 4.07 -4.38
CA MET A 46 1.75 3.82 -2.94
C MET A 46 3.18 3.91 -2.41
N GLU A 47 4.18 4.06 -3.29
CA GLU A 47 5.57 4.11 -2.85
C GLU A 47 5.90 5.45 -2.22
N SER A 48 6.49 5.38 -1.05
CA SER A 48 6.99 6.53 -0.29
C SER A 48 8.41 6.24 0.18
N THR A 49 9.21 7.30 0.31
CA THR A 49 10.58 7.17 0.80
C THR A 49 10.77 8.05 2.02
N THR A 50 11.34 7.48 3.06
CA THR A 50 11.66 8.17 4.30
C THR A 50 13.05 7.80 4.80
N THR A 51 13.57 8.62 5.70
CA THR A 51 14.81 8.32 6.41
C THR A 51 14.51 7.95 7.85
N LEU A 52 15.08 6.84 8.31
CA LEU A 52 14.95 6.35 9.68
C LEU A 52 16.31 6.36 10.35
N THR A 53 16.45 7.07 11.48
CA THR A 53 17.65 7.02 12.29
C THR A 53 17.52 5.86 13.27
N LEU A 54 18.47 4.93 13.19
CA LEU A 54 18.55 3.81 14.11
C LEU A 54 19.04 4.27 15.49
N SER A 55 18.50 3.68 16.52
CA SER A 55 18.98 3.76 17.89
C SER A 55 19.19 2.37 18.42
N GLY A 56 20.42 1.98 18.67
CA GLY A 56 20.75 0.60 19.02
C GLY A 56 20.38 -0.42 17.92
N GLY A 57 20.37 0.02 16.66
CA GLY A 57 19.99 -0.80 15.52
C GLY A 57 18.49 -0.95 15.28
N ASP A 58 17.65 -0.22 16.01
CA ASP A 58 16.18 -0.26 15.89
C ASP A 58 15.63 1.13 15.53
N ALA A 59 14.56 1.19 14.73
CA ALA A 59 13.86 2.43 14.39
C ALA A 59 12.35 2.19 14.27
N SER A 60 11.53 3.15 14.68
CA SER A 60 10.08 3.12 14.50
C SER A 60 9.72 3.34 13.03
N LEU A 61 8.82 2.50 12.52
CA LEU A 61 8.27 2.65 11.18
C LEU A 61 7.20 3.75 11.13
N PRO A 62 6.99 4.42 9.98
CA PRO A 62 5.90 5.36 9.78
C PRO A 62 4.52 4.74 10.07
N ALA A 63 3.56 5.54 10.50
CA ALA A 63 2.20 5.07 10.83
C ALA A 63 1.42 4.53 9.61
N ASP A 64 1.79 5.00 8.42
CA ASP A 64 1.25 4.58 7.14
C ASP A 64 2.02 3.43 6.48
N PHE A 65 3.05 2.91 7.12
CA PHE A 65 3.85 1.81 6.60
C PHE A 65 3.02 0.53 6.41
N LEU A 66 3.14 -0.08 5.24
CA LEU A 66 2.58 -1.40 4.93
C LEU A 66 3.68 -2.45 4.75
N GLU A 67 4.62 -2.18 3.86
CA GLU A 67 5.65 -3.14 3.46
C GLU A 67 6.89 -2.42 2.95
N ALA A 68 8.08 -2.87 3.36
CA ALA A 68 9.34 -2.33 2.83
C ALA A 68 9.59 -2.87 1.42
N ARG A 69 9.90 -1.99 0.49
CA ARG A 69 10.33 -2.34 -0.86
C ARG A 69 11.86 -2.37 -0.98
N GLU A 70 12.51 -1.37 -0.43
CA GLU A 70 13.97 -1.25 -0.45
C GLU A 70 14.43 -0.53 0.81
N VAL A 71 15.50 -1.02 1.40
CA VAL A 71 16.18 -0.36 2.53
C VAL A 71 17.65 -0.21 2.19
N LYS A 72 18.18 1.00 2.33
CA LYS A 72 19.56 1.35 2.03
C LYS A 72 20.22 2.02 3.20
N THR A 73 21.52 1.85 3.30
CA THR A 73 22.37 2.64 4.21
C THR A 73 22.52 4.07 3.69
N SER A 74 23.05 4.97 4.52
CA SER A 74 23.41 6.34 4.10
C SER A 74 24.41 6.40 2.95
N ALA A 75 25.21 5.34 2.77
CA ALA A 75 26.13 5.18 1.63
C ALA A 75 25.44 4.61 0.37
N ASN A 76 24.09 4.57 0.33
CA ASN A 76 23.29 4.04 -0.77
C ASN A 76 23.53 2.53 -1.06
N VAL A 77 23.97 1.77 -0.06
CA VAL A 77 24.15 0.31 -0.17
C VAL A 77 22.89 -0.37 0.28
N PRO A 78 22.24 -1.22 -0.57
CA PRO A 78 21.02 -1.93 -0.20
C PRO A 78 21.32 -2.99 0.88
N ILE A 79 20.43 -3.11 1.85
CA ILE A 79 20.49 -4.14 2.89
C ILE A 79 19.35 -5.14 2.69
N ARG A 80 19.58 -6.39 3.09
CA ARG A 80 18.66 -7.50 2.79
C ARG A 80 17.59 -7.66 3.86
N ALA A 81 16.36 -7.93 3.44
CA ALA A 81 15.34 -8.44 4.34
C ALA A 81 15.69 -9.87 4.75
N VAL A 82 15.69 -10.15 6.06
CA VAL A 82 15.99 -11.47 6.63
C VAL A 82 14.96 -11.83 7.69
N SER A 83 14.87 -13.11 8.04
CA SER A 83 14.00 -13.52 9.15
C SER A 83 14.54 -13.00 10.49
N MET A 84 13.64 -12.78 11.46
CA MET A 84 14.06 -12.35 12.80
C MET A 84 15.03 -13.35 13.44
N GLN A 85 14.84 -14.65 13.22
CA GLN A 85 15.72 -15.69 13.70
C GLN A 85 17.13 -15.54 13.11
N GLN A 86 17.25 -15.35 11.81
CA GLN A 86 18.53 -15.13 11.14
C GLN A 86 19.20 -13.84 11.63
N LEU A 87 18.43 -12.76 11.80
CA LEU A 87 18.94 -11.50 12.30
C LEU A 87 19.55 -11.63 13.70
N THR A 88 18.90 -12.43 14.58
CA THR A 88 19.38 -12.66 15.94
C THR A 88 20.59 -13.62 15.98
N SER A 89 20.57 -14.69 15.19
CA SER A 89 21.64 -15.72 15.24
C SER A 89 22.91 -15.29 14.53
N SER A 90 22.80 -14.64 13.37
CA SER A 90 23.96 -14.31 12.54
C SER A 90 24.69 -13.03 12.97
N TYR A 91 24.01 -12.14 13.72
CA TYR A 91 24.53 -10.82 14.08
C TYR A 91 24.54 -10.56 15.58
N ALA A 92 24.38 -11.60 16.42
CA ALA A 92 24.37 -11.45 17.88
C ALA A 92 25.63 -10.78 18.39
N GLY A 93 25.45 -9.65 19.09
CA GLY A 93 26.54 -8.91 19.73
C GLY A 93 27.48 -8.12 18.79
N ASN A 94 27.25 -8.13 17.49
CA ASN A 94 28.07 -7.39 16.52
C ASN A 94 27.56 -5.95 16.35
N SER A 95 28.48 -5.00 16.29
CA SER A 95 28.24 -3.61 15.90
C SER A 95 28.92 -3.31 14.58
N GLY A 96 28.33 -2.42 13.78
CA GLY A 96 28.88 -2.03 12.46
C GLY A 96 27.78 -1.63 11.48
N THR A 97 28.15 -1.50 10.21
CA THR A 97 27.20 -1.16 9.15
C THR A 97 26.17 -2.27 8.98
N PRO A 98 24.86 -1.96 9.03
CA PRO A 98 23.83 -2.95 8.86
C PRO A 98 23.87 -3.60 7.47
N THR A 99 23.72 -4.92 7.43
CA THR A 99 23.67 -5.72 6.19
C THR A 99 22.36 -6.47 6.04
N GLY A 100 21.59 -6.62 7.14
CA GLY A 100 20.29 -7.25 7.16
C GLY A 100 19.29 -6.48 8.04
N TYR A 101 18.00 -6.59 7.70
CA TYR A 101 16.92 -6.02 8.50
C TYR A 101 15.72 -6.97 8.58
N ALA A 102 14.91 -6.78 9.62
CA ALA A 102 13.59 -7.38 9.77
C ALA A 102 12.61 -6.34 10.32
N THR A 103 11.32 -6.48 10.01
CA THR A 103 10.25 -5.64 10.54
C THR A 103 9.42 -6.42 11.54
N VAL A 104 9.27 -5.90 12.76
CA VAL A 104 8.53 -6.56 13.84
C VAL A 104 7.75 -5.52 14.64
N GLY A 105 6.42 -5.68 14.74
CA GLY A 105 5.59 -4.86 15.62
C GLY A 105 5.69 -3.35 15.38
N GLY A 106 5.79 -2.91 14.11
CA GLY A 106 5.94 -1.50 13.78
C GLY A 106 7.35 -0.94 13.97
N THR A 107 8.34 -1.80 14.19
CA THR A 107 9.75 -1.44 14.34
C THR A 107 10.58 -2.11 13.25
N LEU A 108 11.48 -1.36 12.63
CA LEU A 108 12.54 -1.89 11.77
C LEU A 108 13.74 -2.21 12.67
N LYS A 109 14.21 -3.43 12.61
CA LYS A 109 15.43 -3.91 13.29
C LYS A 109 16.51 -4.19 12.26
N ALA A 110 17.63 -3.47 12.33
CA ALA A 110 18.76 -3.63 11.42
C ALA A 110 20.00 -4.15 12.17
N ARG A 111 20.75 -5.06 11.56
CA ARG A 111 21.96 -5.66 12.16
C ARG A 111 23.06 -5.78 11.12
N PRO A 112 24.33 -5.71 11.53
CA PRO A 112 24.85 -5.40 12.87
C PRO A 112 24.27 -4.15 13.51
N VAL A 113 24.38 -4.02 14.85
CA VAL A 113 23.87 -2.86 15.61
C VAL A 113 24.56 -1.57 15.15
N SER A 114 23.79 -0.53 14.90
CA SER A 114 24.28 0.76 14.43
C SER A 114 23.30 1.87 14.80
N ASP A 115 23.80 3.09 14.91
CA ASP A 115 23.01 4.32 15.06
C ASP A 115 22.99 5.15 13.76
N GLN A 116 23.24 4.50 12.63
CA GLN A 116 23.20 5.13 11.30
C GLN A 116 21.80 5.45 10.86
N THR A 117 21.68 6.35 9.89
CA THR A 117 20.44 6.63 9.19
C THR A 117 20.29 5.68 8.01
N LEU A 118 19.10 5.12 7.87
CA LEU A 118 18.70 4.29 6.73
C LEU A 118 17.70 5.06 5.87
N THR A 119 17.79 4.88 4.56
CA THR A 119 16.73 5.30 3.62
C THR A 119 15.84 4.10 3.35
N VAL A 120 14.53 4.25 3.60
CA VAL A 120 13.53 3.21 3.43
C VAL A 120 12.52 3.64 2.39
N THR A 121 12.44 2.90 1.30
CA THR A 121 11.35 2.98 0.32
C THR A 121 10.35 1.89 0.66
N TYR A 122 9.09 2.27 0.83
CA TYR A 122 8.04 1.38 1.33
C TYR A 122 6.70 1.68 0.66
N TYR A 123 5.79 0.73 0.70
CA TYR A 123 4.39 0.97 0.36
C TYR A 123 3.68 1.61 1.53
N ALA A 124 3.17 2.82 1.30
CA ALA A 124 2.37 3.57 2.26
C ALA A 124 0.88 3.22 2.11
N LYS A 125 0.13 3.35 3.19
CA LYS A 125 -1.33 3.26 3.12
C LYS A 125 -1.88 4.32 2.19
N ILE A 126 -2.94 3.98 1.47
CA ILE A 126 -3.74 4.95 0.72
C ILE A 126 -4.29 5.96 1.73
N PRO A 127 -4.10 7.28 1.51
CA PRO A 127 -4.69 8.29 2.39
C PRO A 127 -6.20 8.14 2.46
N ALA A 128 -6.75 8.05 3.67
CA ALA A 128 -8.18 7.85 3.87
C ALA A 128 -8.99 9.04 3.35
N LEU A 129 -10.10 8.75 2.68
CA LEU A 129 -11.05 9.77 2.24
C LEU A 129 -11.94 10.19 3.41
N THR A 130 -11.97 11.49 3.66
CA THR A 130 -12.78 12.10 4.71
C THR A 130 -13.34 13.44 4.23
N PRO A 131 -14.33 14.02 4.92
CA PRO A 131 -14.78 15.38 4.59
C PRO A 131 -13.65 16.44 4.62
N ALA A 132 -12.64 16.24 5.45
CA ALA A 132 -11.48 17.13 5.57
C ALA A 132 -10.39 16.85 4.52
N ALA A 133 -10.30 15.60 4.04
CA ALA A 133 -9.41 15.17 2.97
C ALA A 133 -10.26 14.47 1.89
N PRO A 134 -10.97 15.25 1.04
CA PRO A 134 -12.01 14.71 0.16
C PRO A 134 -11.47 13.96 -1.05
N THR A 135 -10.18 14.05 -1.33
CA THR A 135 -9.54 13.44 -2.49
C THR A 135 -8.26 12.71 -2.12
N ASN A 136 -7.91 11.69 -2.88
CA ASN A 136 -6.60 11.05 -2.84
C ASN A 136 -6.21 10.59 -4.26
N TRP A 137 -4.99 10.09 -4.40
CA TRP A 137 -4.47 9.64 -5.70
C TRP A 137 -5.29 8.51 -6.33
N LEU A 138 -5.82 7.58 -5.52
CA LEU A 138 -6.59 6.44 -6.02
C LEU A 138 -7.96 6.89 -6.53
N LEU A 139 -8.65 7.78 -5.82
CA LEU A 139 -9.93 8.34 -6.29
C LEU A 139 -9.75 9.13 -7.60
N THR A 140 -8.64 9.87 -7.71
CA THR A 140 -8.33 10.64 -8.92
C THR A 140 -8.01 9.75 -10.11
N LYS A 141 -7.27 8.65 -9.89
CA LYS A 141 -6.75 7.77 -10.94
C LYS A 141 -7.72 6.65 -11.33
N ALA A 142 -8.43 6.11 -10.36
CA ALA A 142 -9.34 4.98 -10.52
C ALA A 142 -10.57 5.11 -9.61
N PRO A 143 -11.49 6.05 -9.91
CA PRO A 143 -12.69 6.27 -9.12
C PRO A 143 -13.62 5.06 -9.10
N ASP A 144 -13.60 4.25 -10.16
CA ASP A 144 -14.35 3.01 -10.30
C ASP A 144 -13.95 1.96 -9.25
N VAL A 145 -12.68 1.88 -8.87
CA VAL A 145 -12.21 1.01 -7.79
C VAL A 145 -12.91 1.37 -6.47
N TYR A 146 -12.97 2.67 -6.14
CA TYR A 146 -13.66 3.14 -4.94
C TYR A 146 -15.16 2.89 -4.99
N LEU A 147 -15.78 3.20 -6.12
CA LEU A 147 -17.23 3.00 -6.31
C LEU A 147 -17.59 1.53 -6.07
N TYR A 148 -16.96 0.60 -6.78
CA TYR A 148 -17.28 -0.81 -6.66
C TYR A 148 -16.88 -1.40 -5.30
N ALA A 149 -15.81 -0.91 -4.68
CA ALA A 149 -15.43 -1.32 -3.33
C ALA A 149 -16.49 -0.90 -2.31
N LEU A 150 -17.01 0.32 -2.39
CA LEU A 150 -18.07 0.81 -1.50
C LEU A 150 -19.41 0.12 -1.76
N VAL A 151 -19.81 -0.03 -3.01
CA VAL A 151 -21.04 -0.77 -3.39
C VAL A 151 -20.99 -2.23 -2.90
N ASN A 152 -19.83 -2.87 -2.97
CA ASN A 152 -19.66 -4.22 -2.42
C ASN A 152 -19.90 -4.26 -0.91
N GLU A 153 -19.43 -3.30 -0.12
CA GLU A 153 -19.69 -3.24 1.31
C GLU A 153 -21.17 -2.98 1.63
N ILE A 154 -21.82 -2.12 0.84
CA ILE A 154 -23.27 -1.85 0.93
C ILE A 154 -24.06 -3.14 0.67
N ALA A 155 -23.75 -3.86 -0.40
CA ALA A 155 -24.42 -5.10 -0.78
C ALA A 155 -24.22 -6.21 0.27
N ILE A 156 -23.01 -6.36 0.82
CA ILE A 156 -22.71 -7.30 1.91
C ILE A 156 -23.57 -6.97 3.14
N TRP A 157 -23.66 -5.70 3.51
CA TRP A 157 -24.48 -5.27 4.64
C TRP A 157 -25.97 -5.52 4.40
N ALA A 158 -26.44 -5.27 3.17
CA ALA A 158 -27.81 -5.54 2.74
C ALA A 158 -28.13 -7.05 2.60
N LYS A 159 -27.13 -7.93 2.74
CA LYS A 159 -27.22 -9.38 2.51
C LYS A 159 -27.64 -9.74 1.07
N ASP A 160 -27.37 -8.87 0.12
CA ASP A 160 -27.56 -9.10 -1.31
C ASP A 160 -26.29 -9.74 -1.89
N VAL A 161 -26.31 -11.06 -1.93
CA VAL A 161 -25.17 -11.86 -2.40
C VAL A 161 -24.89 -11.63 -3.89
N ALA A 162 -25.94 -11.47 -4.70
CA ALA A 162 -25.80 -11.27 -6.15
C ALA A 162 -25.15 -9.91 -6.46
N ALA A 163 -25.63 -8.84 -5.84
CA ALA A 163 -25.05 -7.52 -5.98
C ALA A 163 -23.60 -7.46 -5.44
N ALA A 164 -23.32 -8.13 -4.31
CA ALA A 164 -21.96 -8.20 -3.76
C ALA A 164 -21.00 -8.91 -4.71
N GLN A 165 -21.39 -10.04 -5.31
CA GLN A 165 -20.58 -10.76 -6.28
C GLN A 165 -20.32 -9.93 -7.55
N ALA A 166 -21.33 -9.25 -8.08
CA ALA A 166 -21.20 -8.38 -9.24
C ALA A 166 -20.24 -7.22 -8.96
N ALA A 167 -20.40 -6.53 -7.84
CA ALA A 167 -19.53 -5.44 -7.43
C ALA A 167 -18.07 -5.90 -7.22
N GLN A 168 -17.89 -7.09 -6.62
CA GLN A 168 -16.55 -7.67 -6.43
C GLN A 168 -15.87 -8.01 -7.76
N GLN A 169 -16.61 -8.53 -8.74
CA GLN A 169 -16.06 -8.80 -10.07
C GLN A 169 -15.63 -7.51 -10.79
N LEU A 170 -16.48 -6.48 -10.76
CA LEU A 170 -16.17 -5.17 -11.36
C LEU A 170 -14.98 -4.51 -10.66
N MET A 171 -14.91 -4.57 -9.34
CA MET A 171 -13.74 -4.10 -8.58
C MET A 171 -12.47 -4.86 -8.99
N GLY A 172 -12.55 -6.17 -9.17
CA GLY A 172 -11.42 -7.00 -9.63
C GLY A 172 -10.92 -6.59 -11.01
N LEU A 173 -11.82 -6.29 -11.95
CA LEU A 173 -11.47 -5.79 -13.28
C LEU A 173 -10.80 -4.40 -13.21
N ALA A 174 -11.34 -3.50 -12.41
CA ALA A 174 -10.79 -2.16 -12.23
C ALA A 174 -9.38 -2.21 -11.60
N LEU A 175 -9.18 -3.03 -10.56
CA LEU A 175 -7.88 -3.26 -9.94
C LEU A 175 -6.87 -3.87 -10.91
N SER A 176 -7.30 -4.84 -11.73
CA SER A 176 -6.45 -5.43 -12.77
C SER A 176 -5.98 -4.39 -13.79
N GLY A 177 -6.88 -3.51 -14.24
CA GLY A 177 -6.53 -2.40 -15.13
C GLY A 177 -5.49 -1.45 -14.51
N LEU A 178 -5.65 -1.12 -13.24
CA LEU A 178 -4.71 -0.28 -12.50
C LEU A 178 -3.33 -0.93 -12.37
N THR A 179 -3.28 -2.24 -12.05
CA THR A 179 -2.02 -2.99 -11.89
C THR A 179 -1.28 -3.13 -13.23
N ILE A 180 -1.99 -3.45 -14.32
CA ILE A 180 -1.40 -3.51 -15.66
C ILE A 180 -0.83 -2.14 -16.08
N GLY A 181 -1.54 -1.06 -15.77
CA GLY A 181 -1.06 0.30 -16.01
C GLY A 181 0.23 0.62 -15.25
N ASP A 182 0.30 0.20 -13.98
CA ASP A 182 1.49 0.35 -13.14
C ASP A 182 2.69 -0.44 -13.68
N GLU A 183 2.50 -1.70 -14.05
CA GLU A 183 3.54 -2.54 -14.65
C GLU A 183 4.10 -1.94 -15.94
N ARG A 184 3.23 -1.44 -16.82
CA ARG A 184 3.65 -0.76 -18.04
C ARG A 184 4.49 0.48 -17.76
N THR A 185 4.12 1.26 -16.76
CA THR A 185 4.87 2.46 -16.36
C THR A 185 6.23 2.10 -15.78
N ARG A 186 6.32 1.04 -14.97
CA ARG A 186 7.58 0.58 -14.37
C ARG A 186 8.55 -0.04 -15.37
N TRP A 187 8.05 -0.84 -16.31
CA TRP A 187 8.87 -1.71 -17.15
C TRP A 187 8.81 -1.37 -18.64
N GLY A 188 7.93 -0.47 -19.06
CA GLY A 188 7.69 -0.15 -20.48
C GLY A 188 8.92 0.34 -21.25
N ASN A 189 9.90 0.93 -20.52
CA ASN A 189 11.18 1.38 -21.10
C ASN A 189 12.39 0.62 -20.54
N ALA A 190 12.18 -0.47 -19.80
CA ALA A 190 13.28 -1.26 -19.27
C ALA A 190 13.99 -2.02 -20.39
N GLN A 191 15.24 -1.70 -20.64
CA GLN A 191 16.10 -2.51 -21.51
C GLN A 191 16.58 -3.74 -20.75
N VAL A 192 16.33 -4.91 -21.30
CA VAL A 192 16.91 -6.15 -20.79
C VAL A 192 18.40 -6.15 -21.21
N VAL A 193 19.29 -5.80 -20.29
CA VAL A 193 20.73 -5.98 -20.50
C VAL A 193 21.04 -7.45 -20.23
N VAL A 194 21.15 -8.23 -21.28
CA VAL A 194 21.67 -9.60 -21.19
C VAL A 194 23.20 -9.47 -21.06
N GLY A 195 23.69 -9.54 -19.82
CA GLY A 195 25.12 -9.67 -19.54
C GLY A 195 25.60 -11.05 -19.97
N GLY A 196 25.85 -11.25 -21.25
CA GLY A 196 26.54 -12.42 -21.79
C GLY A 196 28.03 -12.15 -21.88
N VAL A 197 28.84 -13.08 -21.39
CA VAL A 197 30.26 -13.12 -21.74
C VAL A 197 30.30 -13.36 -23.24
N THR A 198 30.76 -12.36 -24.01
CA THR A 198 31.03 -12.56 -25.45
C THR A 198 32.21 -13.52 -25.54
N PRO A 199 32.11 -14.61 -26.34
CA PRO A 199 33.20 -15.58 -26.54
C PRO A 199 34.41 -14.95 -27.22
#